data_ebfe8cb64236b3231c70a20a7b14d843
#
_entry.id   ebfe8cb64236b3231c70a20a7b14d843
#
_cell.length_a   1.000
_cell.length_b   1.000
_cell.length_c   1.000
_cell.angle_alpha   90.00
_cell.angle_beta   90.00
_cell.angle_gamma   90.00
#
_symmetry.space_group_name_H-M   'P 1'
#
loop_
_entity.id
_entity.type
_entity.pdbx_description
1 polymer ?
#
loop_
_entity_poly.entity_id
_entity_poly.type
_entity_poly.pdbx_seq_one_letter_code
_entity_poly.pdbx_strand_id
1 'polypeptide(L)'
;MSETETASAEEPVGAVTVVFGDRAELARAFHRHLATSAVERGLIGPREVSRLWDRHILNCAAIAEFIPSGSTVVDVGSGAGLPGIALAVARPDVRITLVEPLQRRVVWLEEVVADLALTNVSLVRARAEEVRGSIVVDLATARAVAALPVLAGWCLPLVRPGGRLLALKGRTAAEELAASEAELRALGAVSWTVRTAGEGLLVEPATVVDVVAGAARPGRPAPRRASGSTRGRGAAGSTGGSSTGRDEGSADGRPDLSKAPSQRGRRRRSD
;
A
#
# COMPACT_ATOMS: atom_id res chain seq x y z
N MET A 1 36.12 -2.38 16.67
CA MET A 1 34.83 -1.74 16.43
C MET A 1 34.88 -1.25 14.99
N SER A 2 34.31 -2.02 14.07
CA SER A 2 34.29 -1.70 12.64
C SER A 2 33.03 -0.88 12.40
N GLU A 3 33.18 0.41 12.15
CA GLU A 3 32.13 1.28 11.63
C GLU A 3 31.80 0.81 10.23
N THR A 4 30.70 0.10 10.10
CA THR A 4 30.08 -0.19 8.79
C THR A 4 29.43 1.12 8.35
N GLU A 5 30.20 1.95 7.68
CA GLU A 5 29.75 3.10 6.90
C GLU A 5 28.73 2.59 5.88
N THR A 6 27.46 2.78 6.19
CA THR A 6 26.36 2.49 5.29
C THR A 6 26.46 3.52 4.17
N ALA A 7 27.10 3.15 3.07
CA ALA A 7 27.18 3.96 1.87
C ALA A 7 25.73 4.28 1.43
N SER A 8 25.25 5.44 1.82
CA SER A 8 24.03 6.05 1.25
C SER A 8 24.39 6.30 -0.23
N ALA A 9 23.59 5.75 -1.15
CA ALA A 9 23.75 6.10 -2.55
C ALA A 9 23.67 7.62 -2.69
N GLU A 10 24.61 8.16 -3.46
CA GLU A 10 24.70 9.58 -3.73
C GLU A 10 23.40 10.06 -4.37
N GLU A 11 22.87 11.21 -3.92
CA GLU A 11 21.65 11.77 -4.47
C GLU A 11 21.85 12.16 -5.94
N PRO A 12 21.00 11.72 -6.88
CA PRO A 12 21.05 12.13 -8.26
C PRO A 12 20.43 13.54 -8.41
N VAL A 13 21.16 14.57 -7.98
CA VAL A 13 20.72 15.97 -7.82
C VAL A 13 20.01 16.49 -9.08
N GLY A 14 20.51 16.18 -10.28
CA GLY A 14 19.91 16.60 -11.55
C GLY A 14 18.50 16.03 -11.72
N ALA A 15 18.32 14.74 -11.52
CA ALA A 15 17.01 14.09 -11.62
C ALA A 15 16.04 14.54 -10.53
N VAL A 16 16.52 14.69 -9.28
CA VAL A 16 15.72 15.20 -8.16
C VAL A 16 15.20 16.61 -8.46
N THR A 17 16.07 17.49 -8.98
CA THR A 17 15.68 18.86 -9.33
C THR A 17 14.65 18.90 -10.46
N VAL A 18 14.83 18.07 -11.49
CA VAL A 18 13.89 18.00 -12.62
C VAL A 18 12.51 17.47 -12.20
N VAL A 19 12.49 16.42 -11.38
CA VAL A 19 11.23 15.75 -10.97
C VAL A 19 10.45 16.56 -9.93
N PHE A 20 11.16 17.15 -8.96
CA PHE A 20 10.51 17.76 -7.79
C PHE A 20 10.57 19.29 -7.79
N GLY A 21 11.41 19.93 -8.61
CA GLY A 21 11.54 21.40 -8.67
C GLY A 21 11.74 22.00 -7.29
N ASP A 22 10.93 23.02 -6.96
CA ASP A 22 10.96 23.71 -5.65
C ASP A 22 10.61 22.80 -4.47
N ARG A 23 10.11 21.59 -4.72
CA ARG A 23 9.77 20.61 -3.71
C ARG A 23 10.86 19.53 -3.48
N ALA A 24 12.05 19.73 -4.04
CA ALA A 24 13.19 18.81 -3.87
C ALA A 24 13.54 18.59 -2.38
N GLU A 25 13.42 19.60 -1.52
CA GLU A 25 13.65 19.44 -0.08
C GLU A 25 12.63 18.52 0.59
N LEU A 26 11.37 18.51 0.14
CA LEU A 26 10.37 17.55 0.63
C LEU A 26 10.69 16.14 0.16
N ALA A 27 11.19 15.97 -1.06
CA ALA A 27 11.65 14.67 -1.54
C ALA A 27 12.84 14.15 -0.71
N ARG A 28 13.78 15.03 -0.33
CA ARG A 28 14.90 14.69 0.58
C ARG A 28 14.41 14.33 1.98
N ALA A 29 13.42 15.06 2.50
CA ALA A 29 12.81 14.74 3.78
C ALA A 29 12.10 13.37 3.72
N PHE A 30 11.37 13.08 2.66
CA PHE A 30 10.78 11.76 2.45
C PHE A 30 11.83 10.65 2.35
N HIS A 31 12.93 10.90 1.63
CA HIS A 31 14.06 9.96 1.58
C HIS A 31 14.62 9.67 2.98
N ARG A 32 14.79 10.69 3.84
CA ARG A 32 15.23 10.49 5.24
C ARG A 32 14.27 9.59 6.01
N HIS A 33 12.96 9.80 5.91
CA HIS A 33 11.97 8.91 6.54
C HIS A 33 12.09 7.47 6.06
N LEU A 34 12.26 7.28 4.75
CA LEU A 34 12.43 5.93 4.17
C LEU A 34 13.73 5.26 4.64
N ALA A 35 14.83 6.03 4.74
CA ALA A 35 16.14 5.52 5.14
C ALA A 35 16.26 5.22 6.65
N THR A 36 15.41 5.81 7.49
CA THR A 36 15.45 5.68 8.95
C THR A 36 14.21 4.97 9.48
N SER A 37 13.17 5.70 9.83
CA SER A 37 11.99 5.17 10.51
C SER A 37 11.23 4.09 9.74
N ALA A 38 11.25 4.12 8.39
CA ALA A 38 10.66 3.03 7.61
C ALA A 38 11.48 1.73 7.70
N VAL A 39 12.80 1.82 7.76
CA VAL A 39 13.69 0.66 7.98
C VAL A 39 13.50 0.11 9.39
N GLU A 40 13.52 0.96 10.40
CA GLU A 40 13.31 0.58 11.81
C GLU A 40 11.97 -0.15 12.02
N ARG A 41 10.93 0.29 11.33
CA ARG A 41 9.58 -0.31 11.39
C ARG A 41 9.37 -1.47 10.41
N GLY A 42 10.39 -1.83 9.63
CA GLY A 42 10.33 -2.95 8.67
C GLY A 42 9.41 -2.70 7.47
N LEU A 43 9.23 -1.44 7.06
CA LEU A 43 8.50 -1.08 5.84
C LEU A 43 9.41 -1.13 4.61
N ILE A 44 10.68 -0.80 4.80
CA ILE A 44 11.74 -0.87 3.79
C ILE A 44 12.83 -1.82 4.30
N GLY A 45 13.35 -2.67 3.42
CA GLY A 45 14.47 -3.53 3.76
C GLY A 45 15.77 -2.73 3.88
N PRO A 46 16.67 -3.02 4.85
CA PRO A 46 17.93 -2.29 5.01
C PRO A 46 18.78 -2.25 3.73
N ARG A 47 18.72 -3.30 2.91
CA ARG A 47 19.47 -3.40 1.64
C ARG A 47 18.92 -2.47 0.54
N GLU A 48 17.72 -1.95 0.71
CA GLU A 48 17.09 -1.04 -0.26
C GLU A 48 17.48 0.43 -0.02
N VAL A 49 18.10 0.75 1.13
CA VAL A 49 18.47 2.13 1.48
C VAL A 49 19.37 2.78 0.42
N SER A 50 20.38 2.07 -0.06
CA SER A 50 21.26 2.55 -1.13
C SER A 50 20.60 2.74 -2.49
N ARG A 51 19.34 2.31 -2.65
CA ARG A 51 18.58 2.35 -3.91
C ARG A 51 17.31 3.23 -3.80
N LEU A 52 17.14 3.94 -2.67
CA LEU A 52 15.92 4.71 -2.40
C LEU A 52 15.67 5.76 -3.46
N TRP A 53 16.69 6.46 -3.91
CA TRP A 53 16.51 7.48 -4.95
C TRP A 53 16.09 6.86 -6.28
N ASP A 54 16.93 6.01 -6.85
CA ASP A 54 16.74 5.54 -8.22
C ASP A 54 15.58 4.57 -8.34
N ARG A 55 15.51 3.60 -7.43
CA ARG A 55 14.59 2.47 -7.56
C ARG A 55 13.23 2.71 -6.91
N HIS A 56 13.16 3.69 -5.98
CA HIS A 56 11.95 3.92 -5.20
C HIS A 56 11.38 5.31 -5.45
N ILE A 57 12.04 6.37 -5.03
CA ILE A 57 11.47 7.72 -5.04
C ILE A 57 11.29 8.24 -6.46
N LEU A 58 12.37 8.32 -7.23
CA LEU A 58 12.35 8.84 -8.61
C LEU A 58 11.53 7.94 -9.54
N ASN A 59 11.72 6.62 -9.43
CA ASN A 59 10.97 5.65 -10.23
C ASN A 59 9.45 5.77 -9.98
N CYS A 60 9.04 6.01 -8.73
CA CYS A 60 7.63 6.24 -8.38
C CYS A 60 7.13 7.60 -8.84
N ALA A 61 7.94 8.65 -8.70
CA ALA A 61 7.55 10.00 -9.11
C ALA A 61 7.48 10.19 -10.63
N ALA A 62 8.28 9.44 -11.39
CA ALA A 62 8.32 9.52 -12.86
C ALA A 62 6.96 9.27 -13.52
N ILE A 63 6.08 8.43 -12.93
CA ILE A 63 4.75 8.19 -13.49
C ILE A 63 3.85 9.44 -13.46
N ALA A 64 4.28 10.51 -12.80
CA ALA A 64 3.60 11.81 -12.79
C ALA A 64 3.38 12.38 -14.21
N GLU A 65 4.24 12.05 -15.17
CA GLU A 65 4.08 12.46 -16.57
C GLU A 65 2.81 11.90 -17.24
N PHE A 66 2.26 10.81 -16.71
CA PHE A 66 1.02 10.19 -17.21
C PHE A 66 -0.24 10.68 -16.48
N ILE A 67 -0.11 11.54 -15.49
CA ILE A 67 -1.21 12.02 -14.64
C ILE A 67 -1.62 13.43 -15.08
N PRO A 68 -2.83 13.63 -15.61
CA PRO A 68 -3.33 14.95 -15.97
C PRO A 68 -3.37 15.90 -14.77
N SER A 69 -3.24 17.21 -15.03
CA SER A 69 -3.31 18.22 -13.99
C SER A 69 -4.65 18.21 -13.25
N GLY A 70 -4.61 18.43 -11.95
CA GLY A 70 -5.79 18.47 -11.09
C GLY A 70 -6.49 17.13 -10.85
N SER A 71 -5.91 16.01 -11.32
CA SER A 71 -6.50 14.67 -11.16
C SER A 71 -6.66 14.26 -9.70
N THR A 72 -7.59 13.32 -9.49
CA THR A 72 -7.71 12.53 -8.27
C THR A 72 -7.07 11.16 -8.47
N VAL A 73 -6.25 10.72 -7.52
CA VAL A 73 -5.50 9.47 -7.58
C VAL A 73 -5.73 8.67 -6.31
N VAL A 74 -5.94 7.36 -6.43
CA VAL A 74 -5.87 6.42 -5.31
C VAL A 74 -4.63 5.55 -5.44
N ASP A 75 -3.82 5.49 -4.37
CA ASP A 75 -2.68 4.56 -4.25
C ASP A 75 -3.11 3.35 -3.44
N VAL A 76 -3.17 2.18 -4.08
CA VAL A 76 -3.69 0.95 -3.49
C VAL A 76 -2.57 0.10 -2.92
N GLY A 77 -2.61 -0.10 -1.59
CA GLY A 77 -1.56 -0.79 -0.86
C GLY A 77 -0.32 0.08 -0.71
N SER A 78 -0.50 1.29 -0.22
CA SER A 78 0.53 2.34 -0.19
C SER A 78 1.81 1.97 0.55
N GLY A 79 1.76 1.05 1.51
CA GLY A 79 2.93 0.52 2.21
C GLY A 79 3.80 1.58 2.87
N ALA A 80 4.97 1.84 2.31
CA ALA A 80 5.87 2.92 2.70
C ALA A 80 5.62 4.22 1.92
N GLY A 81 4.38 4.45 1.45
CA GLY A 81 4.01 5.66 0.71
C GLY A 81 4.52 5.70 -0.74
N LEU A 82 4.77 4.54 -1.33
CA LEU A 82 5.32 4.40 -2.68
C LEU A 82 4.34 3.66 -3.60
N PRO A 83 3.79 4.32 -4.64
CA PRO A 83 4.22 5.59 -5.20
C PRO A 83 3.53 6.84 -4.62
N GLY A 84 2.50 6.74 -3.79
CA GLY A 84 1.59 7.82 -3.44
C GLY A 84 2.24 9.07 -2.86
N ILE A 85 3.14 8.97 -1.85
CA ILE A 85 3.82 10.13 -1.27
C ILE A 85 4.82 10.74 -2.28
N ALA A 86 5.57 9.92 -3.02
CA ALA A 86 6.48 10.43 -4.05
C ALA A 86 5.73 11.26 -5.10
N LEU A 87 4.55 10.79 -5.53
CA LEU A 87 3.65 11.54 -6.43
C LEU A 87 3.11 12.81 -5.79
N ALA A 88 2.69 12.76 -4.51
CA ALA A 88 2.16 13.92 -3.81
C ALA A 88 3.20 15.04 -3.68
N VAL A 89 4.47 14.67 -3.49
CA VAL A 89 5.58 15.62 -3.48
C VAL A 89 5.82 16.19 -4.88
N ALA A 90 5.86 15.36 -5.93
CA ALA A 90 6.10 15.81 -7.30
C ALA A 90 4.93 16.63 -7.88
N ARG A 91 3.69 16.35 -7.46
CA ARG A 91 2.46 16.91 -8.05
C ARG A 91 1.53 17.48 -6.98
N PRO A 92 1.81 18.69 -6.47
CA PRO A 92 0.95 19.36 -5.47
C PRO A 92 -0.46 19.69 -6.00
N ASP A 93 -0.64 19.71 -7.30
CA ASP A 93 -1.92 19.93 -7.99
C ASP A 93 -2.81 18.67 -8.02
N VAL A 94 -2.27 17.49 -7.73
CA VAL A 94 -2.97 16.20 -7.74
C VAL A 94 -3.40 15.81 -6.32
N ARG A 95 -4.66 15.41 -6.14
CA ARG A 95 -5.15 14.90 -4.85
C ARG A 95 -4.95 13.39 -4.78
N ILE A 96 -4.27 12.93 -3.74
CA ILE A 96 -3.90 11.51 -3.57
C ILE A 96 -4.55 10.93 -2.32
N THR A 97 -5.22 9.79 -2.50
CA THR A 97 -5.76 9.00 -1.40
C THR A 97 -4.92 7.74 -1.24
N LEU A 98 -4.26 7.59 -0.09
CA LEU A 98 -3.49 6.40 0.27
C LEU A 98 -4.42 5.37 0.91
N VAL A 99 -4.52 4.17 0.34
CA VAL A 99 -5.32 3.06 0.89
C VAL A 99 -4.39 1.95 1.36
N GLU A 100 -4.35 1.72 2.68
CA GLU A 100 -3.47 0.73 3.32
C GLU A 100 -4.22 0.01 4.47
N PRO A 101 -4.32 -1.32 4.46
CA PRO A 101 -5.08 -2.05 5.49
C PRO A 101 -4.36 -2.18 6.84
N LEU A 102 -3.01 -2.14 6.87
CA LEU A 102 -2.25 -2.42 8.08
C LEU A 102 -2.09 -1.18 8.96
N GLN A 103 -2.70 -1.18 10.16
CA GLN A 103 -2.65 -0.05 11.10
C GLN A 103 -1.24 0.51 11.33
N ARG A 104 -0.23 -0.36 11.52
CA ARG A 104 1.15 0.10 11.77
C ARG A 104 1.72 0.92 10.62
N ARG A 105 1.32 0.62 9.36
CA ARG A 105 1.72 1.37 8.17
C ARG A 105 0.96 2.68 8.04
N VAL A 106 -0.34 2.65 8.35
CA VAL A 106 -1.18 3.86 8.36
C VAL A 106 -0.64 4.89 9.35
N VAL A 107 -0.32 4.49 10.58
CA VAL A 107 0.29 5.38 11.60
C VAL A 107 1.58 6.01 11.08
N TRP A 108 2.46 5.22 10.46
CA TRP A 108 3.70 5.75 9.90
C TRP A 108 3.43 6.71 8.73
N LEU A 109 2.48 6.39 7.84
CA LEU A 109 2.08 7.28 6.75
C LEU A 109 1.50 8.60 7.27
N GLU A 110 0.68 8.58 8.33
CA GLU A 110 0.14 9.77 8.99
C GLU A 110 1.26 10.67 9.53
N GLU A 111 2.25 10.08 10.20
CA GLU A 111 3.43 10.80 10.71
C GLU A 111 4.19 11.47 9.56
N VAL A 112 4.48 10.75 8.47
CA VAL A 112 5.22 11.28 7.32
C VAL A 112 4.44 12.38 6.60
N VAL A 113 3.14 12.18 6.37
CA VAL A 113 2.28 13.19 5.71
C VAL A 113 2.22 14.48 6.53
N ALA A 114 2.13 14.36 7.86
CA ALA A 114 2.14 15.51 8.77
C ALA A 114 3.49 16.24 8.78
N ASP A 115 4.60 15.50 8.90
CA ASP A 115 5.96 16.07 8.93
C ASP A 115 6.32 16.79 7.61
N LEU A 116 5.91 16.22 6.48
CA LEU A 116 6.09 16.80 5.16
C LEU A 116 5.05 17.90 4.84
N ALA A 117 4.10 18.17 5.73
CA ALA A 117 3.00 19.12 5.55
C ALA A 117 2.26 18.95 4.18
N LEU A 118 2.00 17.69 3.78
CA LEU A 118 1.34 17.38 2.51
C LEU A 118 -0.17 17.61 2.61
N THR A 119 -0.67 18.71 2.08
CA THR A 119 -2.09 19.08 2.10
C THR A 119 -2.92 18.39 1.02
N ASN A 120 -2.27 17.77 0.05
CA ASN A 120 -2.89 17.07 -1.08
C ASN A 120 -3.00 15.55 -0.88
N VAL A 121 -2.75 15.06 0.34
CA VAL A 121 -2.81 13.64 0.69
C VAL A 121 -3.91 13.38 1.72
N SER A 122 -4.67 12.32 1.51
CA SER A 122 -5.60 11.73 2.49
C SER A 122 -5.29 10.25 2.70
N LEU A 123 -5.57 9.72 3.90
CA LEU A 123 -5.34 8.31 4.21
C LEU A 123 -6.66 7.62 4.52
N VAL A 124 -6.78 6.38 4.04
CA VAL A 124 -7.91 5.50 4.32
C VAL A 124 -7.36 4.13 4.76
N ARG A 125 -7.62 3.78 6.02
CA ARG A 125 -7.29 2.45 6.52
C ARG A 125 -8.37 1.46 6.09
N ALA A 126 -8.13 0.77 4.99
CA ALA A 126 -9.04 -0.23 4.44
C ALA A 126 -8.32 -1.17 3.46
N ARG A 127 -8.95 -2.29 3.15
CA ARG A 127 -8.63 -3.03 1.93
C ARG A 127 -9.28 -2.37 0.73
N ALA A 128 -8.70 -2.52 -0.46
CA ALA A 128 -9.24 -1.93 -1.68
C ALA A 128 -10.70 -2.34 -1.96
N GLU A 129 -11.05 -3.59 -1.62
CA GLU A 129 -12.39 -4.12 -1.81
C GLU A 129 -13.44 -3.45 -0.91
N GLU A 130 -13.02 -2.97 0.27
CA GLU A 130 -13.89 -2.34 1.27
C GLU A 130 -14.27 -0.90 0.90
N VAL A 131 -13.45 -0.25 0.06
CA VAL A 131 -13.68 1.14 -0.39
C VAL A 131 -14.37 1.26 -1.74
N ARG A 132 -14.81 0.13 -2.32
CA ARG A 132 -15.60 0.13 -3.56
C ARG A 132 -16.91 0.91 -3.37
N GLY A 133 -17.18 1.80 -4.33
CA GLY A 133 -18.37 2.64 -4.30
C GLY A 133 -18.28 3.87 -3.38
N SER A 134 -17.32 3.90 -2.43
CA SER A 134 -17.03 5.09 -1.62
C SER A 134 -15.88 5.94 -2.20
N ILE A 135 -14.96 5.33 -2.93
CA ILE A 135 -13.89 6.01 -3.65
C ILE A 135 -14.14 5.85 -5.14
N VAL A 136 -14.20 6.98 -5.86
CA VAL A 136 -14.21 7.04 -7.33
C VAL A 136 -13.28 8.17 -7.75
N VAL A 137 -12.21 7.81 -8.47
CA VAL A 137 -11.13 8.73 -8.85
C VAL A 137 -10.84 8.67 -10.34
N ASP A 138 -9.98 9.56 -10.82
CA ASP A 138 -9.50 9.58 -12.20
C ASP A 138 -8.52 8.45 -12.48
N LEU A 139 -7.59 8.21 -11.53
CA LEU A 139 -6.54 7.21 -11.68
C LEU A 139 -6.36 6.39 -10.39
N ALA A 140 -6.03 5.13 -10.58
CA ALA A 140 -5.47 4.30 -9.52
C ALA A 140 -4.01 4.02 -9.80
N THR A 141 -3.19 3.93 -8.77
CA THR A 141 -1.81 3.48 -8.86
C THR A 141 -1.53 2.41 -7.82
N ALA A 142 -0.54 1.59 -8.07
CA ALA A 142 -0.04 0.61 -7.12
C ALA A 142 1.35 0.12 -7.51
N ARG A 143 2.12 -0.35 -6.53
CA ARG A 143 3.44 -0.92 -6.72
C ARG A 143 3.65 -2.16 -5.85
N ALA A 144 4.15 -3.25 -6.47
CA ALA A 144 4.59 -4.47 -5.76
C ALA A 144 3.56 -5.12 -4.83
N VAL A 145 2.25 -5.00 -5.14
CA VAL A 145 1.16 -5.48 -4.25
C VAL A 145 0.69 -6.88 -4.63
N ALA A 146 0.49 -7.15 -5.94
CA ALA A 146 -0.06 -8.41 -6.45
C ALA A 146 0.22 -8.60 -7.93
N ALA A 147 -0.11 -9.79 -8.46
CA ALA A 147 -0.17 -10.04 -9.89
C ALA A 147 -1.21 -9.14 -10.56
N LEU A 148 -1.00 -8.80 -11.83
CA LEU A 148 -1.78 -7.80 -12.57
C LEU A 148 -3.30 -8.05 -12.55
N PRO A 149 -3.84 -9.27 -12.77
CA PRO A 149 -5.28 -9.49 -12.73
C PRO A 149 -5.90 -9.20 -11.35
N VAL A 150 -5.21 -9.60 -10.29
CA VAL A 150 -5.65 -9.35 -8.91
C VAL A 150 -5.63 -7.85 -8.62
N LEU A 151 -4.54 -7.18 -8.99
CA LEU A 151 -4.38 -5.75 -8.83
C LEU A 151 -5.44 -4.96 -9.60
N ALA A 152 -5.67 -5.31 -10.88
CA ALA A 152 -6.72 -4.71 -11.70
C ALA A 152 -8.11 -4.93 -11.09
N GLY A 153 -8.36 -6.11 -10.51
CA GLY A 153 -9.59 -6.41 -9.78
C GLY A 153 -9.82 -5.52 -8.55
N TRP A 154 -8.77 -5.03 -7.93
CA TRP A 154 -8.85 -4.08 -6.82
C TRP A 154 -9.00 -2.63 -7.29
N CYS A 155 -8.23 -2.25 -8.30
CA CYS A 155 -8.09 -0.86 -8.72
C CYS A 155 -9.17 -0.38 -9.68
N LEU A 156 -9.55 -1.19 -10.71
CA LEU A 156 -10.50 -0.76 -11.73
C LEU A 156 -11.89 -0.36 -11.17
N PRO A 157 -12.42 -1.02 -10.10
CA PRO A 157 -13.66 -0.57 -9.48
C PRO A 157 -13.57 0.78 -8.75
N LEU A 158 -12.38 1.30 -8.50
CA LEU A 158 -12.14 2.57 -7.82
C LEU A 158 -11.95 3.74 -8.80
N VAL A 159 -11.85 3.47 -10.10
CA VAL A 159 -11.69 4.50 -11.12
C VAL A 159 -12.99 4.70 -11.91
N ARG A 160 -13.25 5.95 -12.32
CA ARG A 160 -14.39 6.28 -13.16
C ARG A 160 -14.26 5.63 -14.54
N PRO A 161 -15.35 5.50 -15.31
CA PRO A 161 -15.28 5.11 -16.72
C PRO A 161 -14.30 6.00 -17.49
N GLY A 162 -13.41 5.40 -18.28
CA GLY A 162 -12.30 6.08 -18.96
C GLY A 162 -11.14 6.47 -18.05
N GLY A 163 -11.25 6.23 -16.75
CA GLY A 163 -10.12 6.36 -15.80
C GLY A 163 -9.08 5.27 -16.01
N ARG A 164 -7.94 5.36 -15.33
CA ARG A 164 -6.77 4.51 -15.63
C ARG A 164 -6.20 3.89 -14.36
N LEU A 165 -5.67 2.68 -14.50
CA LEU A 165 -4.76 2.07 -13.55
C LEU A 165 -3.34 2.21 -14.10
N LEU A 166 -2.45 2.85 -13.33
CA LEU A 166 -1.01 2.94 -13.59
C LEU A 166 -0.29 2.02 -12.61
N ALA A 167 -0.03 0.77 -13.01
CA ALA A 167 0.63 -0.21 -12.17
C ALA A 167 2.13 -0.22 -12.43
N LEU A 168 2.95 0.14 -11.43
CA LEU A 168 4.39 0.00 -11.52
C LEU A 168 4.77 -1.49 -11.43
N LYS A 169 5.48 -1.95 -12.43
CA LYS A 169 5.87 -3.36 -12.62
C LYS A 169 7.36 -3.50 -12.90
N GLY A 170 7.87 -4.72 -12.82
CA GLY A 170 9.24 -5.05 -13.16
C GLY A 170 9.42 -5.37 -14.65
N ARG A 171 10.57 -5.93 -14.99
CA ARG A 171 11.00 -6.24 -16.37
C ARG A 171 10.08 -7.21 -17.12
N THR A 172 9.33 -8.04 -16.40
CA THR A 172 8.38 -9.01 -16.95
C THR A 172 6.98 -8.42 -17.20
N ALA A 173 6.82 -7.10 -17.14
CA ALA A 173 5.53 -6.43 -17.29
C ALA A 173 4.80 -6.78 -18.60
N ALA A 174 5.52 -6.89 -19.71
CA ALA A 174 4.95 -7.23 -21.02
C ALA A 174 4.43 -8.67 -21.05
N GLU A 175 5.17 -9.60 -20.47
CA GLU A 175 4.77 -11.02 -20.38
C GLU A 175 3.55 -11.17 -19.43
N GLU A 176 3.61 -10.49 -18.28
CA GLU A 176 2.50 -10.48 -17.31
C GLU A 176 1.23 -9.87 -17.94
N LEU A 177 1.38 -8.79 -18.71
CA LEU A 177 0.27 -8.14 -19.39
C LEU A 177 -0.36 -9.08 -20.44
N ALA A 178 0.45 -9.67 -21.31
CA ALA A 178 0.00 -10.61 -22.34
C ALA A 178 -0.76 -11.81 -21.73
N ALA A 179 -0.25 -12.35 -20.63
CA ALA A 179 -0.90 -13.44 -19.91
C ALA A 179 -2.22 -13.03 -19.21
N SER A 180 -2.43 -11.73 -18.99
CA SER A 180 -3.56 -11.20 -18.20
C SER A 180 -4.68 -10.59 -19.04
N GLU A 181 -4.57 -10.59 -20.37
CA GLU A 181 -5.50 -9.88 -21.24
C GLU A 181 -6.97 -10.34 -21.12
N ALA A 182 -7.19 -11.64 -20.99
CA ALA A 182 -8.54 -12.20 -20.87
C ALA A 182 -9.21 -11.74 -19.56
N GLU A 183 -8.46 -11.74 -18.47
CA GLU A 183 -8.92 -11.30 -17.16
C GLU A 183 -9.17 -9.79 -17.13
N LEU A 184 -8.29 -8.99 -17.76
CA LEU A 184 -8.50 -7.55 -17.87
C LEU A 184 -9.78 -7.21 -18.61
N ARG A 185 -10.07 -7.87 -19.74
CA ARG A 185 -11.35 -7.74 -20.45
C ARG A 185 -12.54 -8.14 -19.58
N ALA A 186 -12.41 -9.24 -18.84
CA ALA A 186 -13.46 -9.71 -17.94
C ALA A 186 -13.73 -8.74 -16.79
N LEU A 187 -12.68 -8.00 -16.32
CA LEU A 187 -12.79 -6.96 -15.31
C LEU A 187 -13.34 -5.63 -15.84
N GLY A 188 -13.56 -5.53 -17.17
CA GLY A 188 -14.11 -4.33 -17.80
C GLY A 188 -13.09 -3.35 -18.31
N ALA A 189 -11.81 -3.71 -18.40
CA ALA A 189 -10.81 -2.91 -19.08
C ALA A 189 -11.10 -2.87 -20.60
N VAL A 190 -10.85 -1.72 -21.22
CA VAL A 190 -11.10 -1.50 -22.66
C VAL A 190 -9.81 -1.37 -23.47
N SER A 191 -8.72 -0.99 -22.83
CA SER A 191 -7.38 -0.98 -23.45
C SER A 191 -6.31 -1.11 -22.38
N TRP A 192 -5.12 -1.55 -22.79
CA TRP A 192 -3.96 -1.67 -21.94
C TRP A 192 -2.67 -1.64 -22.77
N THR A 193 -1.60 -1.14 -22.16
CA THR A 193 -0.27 -1.08 -22.77
C THR A 193 0.80 -1.06 -21.69
N VAL A 194 2.02 -1.44 -22.08
CA VAL A 194 3.20 -1.18 -21.27
C VAL A 194 3.78 0.16 -21.71
N ARG A 195 4.11 0.99 -20.75
CA ARG A 195 4.75 2.29 -20.94
C ARG A 195 6.00 2.40 -20.10
N THR A 196 6.88 3.28 -20.51
CA THR A 196 8.11 3.61 -19.79
C THR A 196 8.02 5.05 -19.31
N ALA A 197 8.30 5.31 -18.04
CA ALA A 197 8.31 6.65 -17.44
C ALA A 197 9.73 7.06 -17.05
N GLY A 198 10.06 8.35 -17.22
CA GLY A 198 11.37 8.90 -16.87
C GLY A 198 12.49 8.56 -17.87
N GLU A 199 12.17 8.29 -19.13
CA GLU A 199 13.16 8.10 -20.19
C GLU A 199 14.05 9.32 -20.34
N GLY A 200 15.37 9.09 -20.47
CA GLY A 200 16.37 10.16 -20.56
C GLY A 200 16.66 10.91 -19.25
N LEU A 201 15.91 10.61 -18.18
CA LEU A 201 16.09 11.21 -16.87
C LEU A 201 16.58 10.22 -15.82
N LEU A 202 16.02 9.00 -15.82
CA LEU A 202 16.35 7.97 -14.85
C LEU A 202 17.35 6.96 -15.44
N VAL A 203 18.28 6.48 -14.62
CA VAL A 203 19.20 5.41 -15.00
C VAL A 203 18.43 4.13 -15.36
N GLU A 204 17.42 3.79 -14.57
CA GLU A 204 16.46 2.71 -14.86
C GLU A 204 15.06 3.33 -14.94
N PRO A 205 14.53 3.62 -16.14
CA PRO A 205 13.18 4.12 -16.30
C PRO A 205 12.10 3.18 -15.70
N ALA A 206 11.03 3.74 -15.21
CA ALA A 206 9.96 2.99 -14.58
C ALA A 206 9.10 2.28 -15.62
N THR A 207 8.90 0.99 -15.48
CA THR A 207 7.95 0.22 -16.31
C THR A 207 6.55 0.29 -15.70
N VAL A 208 5.58 0.72 -16.48
CA VAL A 208 4.19 0.94 -16.07
C VAL A 208 3.24 0.14 -16.97
N VAL A 209 2.41 -0.67 -16.37
CA VAL A 209 1.22 -1.22 -17.06
C VAL A 209 0.09 -0.23 -16.89
N ASP A 210 -0.37 0.31 -18.00
CA ASP A 210 -1.41 1.31 -18.11
C ASP A 210 -2.69 0.65 -18.62
N VAL A 211 -3.73 0.60 -17.78
CA VAL A 211 -5.00 -0.06 -18.08
C VAL A 211 -6.13 0.96 -18.02
N VAL A 212 -6.91 1.09 -19.09
CA VAL A 212 -8.07 1.98 -19.17
C VAL A 212 -9.33 1.23 -18.73
N ALA A 213 -10.05 1.78 -17.75
CA ALA A 213 -11.33 1.27 -17.31
C ALA A 213 -12.44 1.59 -18.33
N GLY A 214 -13.23 0.61 -18.70
CA GLY A 214 -14.46 0.81 -19.48
C GLY A 214 -15.62 1.31 -18.63
N ALA A 215 -16.81 1.33 -19.22
CA ALA A 215 -18.04 1.61 -18.49
C ALA A 215 -18.23 0.57 -17.37
N ALA A 216 -18.61 1.03 -16.17
CA ALA A 216 -18.84 0.15 -15.02
C ALA A 216 -19.84 -0.95 -15.39
N ARG A 217 -19.45 -2.23 -15.32
CA ARG A 217 -20.38 -3.35 -15.40
C ARG A 217 -21.00 -3.54 -14.03
N PRO A 218 -22.33 -3.45 -13.87
CA PRO A 218 -22.95 -3.74 -12.60
C PRO A 218 -22.69 -5.20 -12.19
N GLY A 219 -22.04 -5.41 -11.06
CA GLY A 219 -22.20 -6.58 -10.25
C GLY A 219 -21.46 -7.86 -10.64
N ARG A 220 -20.12 -7.84 -10.70
CA ARG A 220 -19.37 -9.09 -10.53
C ARG A 220 -18.50 -9.01 -9.27
N PRO A 221 -18.76 -9.87 -8.25
CA PRO A 221 -17.90 -9.90 -7.05
C PRO A 221 -16.49 -10.36 -7.43
N ALA A 222 -15.48 -9.80 -6.71
CA ALA A 222 -14.09 -10.20 -6.89
C ALA A 222 -13.91 -11.70 -6.68
N PRO A 223 -12.97 -12.34 -7.40
CA PRO A 223 -12.66 -13.75 -7.16
C PRO A 223 -12.23 -13.94 -5.71
N ARG A 224 -12.96 -14.78 -4.96
CA ARG A 224 -12.62 -15.20 -3.60
C ARG A 224 -11.28 -15.94 -3.67
N ARG A 225 -10.31 -15.55 -2.83
CA ARG A 225 -9.11 -16.37 -2.61
C ARG A 225 -9.56 -17.78 -2.25
N ALA A 226 -9.08 -18.78 -2.99
CA ALA A 226 -9.21 -20.18 -2.59
C ALA A 226 -8.50 -20.33 -1.23
N SER A 227 -9.28 -20.51 -0.16
CA SER A 227 -8.75 -20.95 1.12
C SER A 227 -8.19 -22.33 0.90
N GLY A 228 -6.86 -22.48 1.01
CA GLY A 228 -6.18 -23.76 0.94
C GLY A 228 -6.73 -24.71 2.01
N SER A 229 -7.59 -25.62 1.60
CA SER A 229 -8.04 -26.74 2.41
C SER A 229 -6.86 -27.70 2.56
N THR A 230 -6.19 -27.66 3.69
CA THR A 230 -5.35 -28.75 4.17
C THR A 230 -6.25 -29.94 4.49
N ARG A 231 -6.42 -30.82 3.52
CA ARG A 231 -6.98 -32.16 3.80
C ARG A 231 -5.99 -32.92 4.64
N GLY A 232 -6.27 -33.03 5.96
CA GLY A 232 -5.66 -33.99 6.84
C GLY A 232 -6.01 -35.40 6.38
N ARG A 233 -5.00 -36.20 6.07
CA ARG A 233 -5.15 -37.64 5.85
C ARG A 233 -5.48 -38.28 7.18
N GLY A 234 -6.70 -38.77 7.33
CA GLY A 234 -7.09 -39.69 8.38
C GLY A 234 -6.55 -41.05 8.07
N ALA A 235 -5.77 -41.61 8.98
CA ALA A 235 -5.44 -43.05 9.03
C ALA A 235 -6.47 -43.74 9.88
N ALA A 236 -7.04 -44.79 9.31
CA ALA A 236 -7.94 -45.72 9.97
C ALA A 236 -7.14 -46.64 10.92
N GLY A 237 -7.73 -46.96 12.05
CA GLY A 237 -7.25 -48.02 12.98
C GLY A 237 -8.32 -48.33 14.01
N SER A 238 -8.81 -49.53 13.91
CA SER A 238 -9.96 -50.16 14.53
C SER A 238 -9.74 -50.59 15.99
N THR A 239 -10.88 -50.88 16.60
CA THR A 239 -11.21 -51.87 17.66
C THR A 239 -11.17 -51.43 19.13
N GLY A 240 -12.33 -51.45 19.73
CA GLY A 240 -12.71 -52.35 20.80
C GLY A 240 -12.64 -51.83 22.23
N GLY A 241 -13.74 -51.88 22.95
CA GLY A 241 -13.69 -52.08 24.40
C GLY A 241 -14.55 -51.15 25.26
N SER A 242 -15.73 -51.60 25.56
CA SER A 242 -16.67 -51.45 26.67
C SER A 242 -16.09 -51.04 28.03
N SER A 243 -16.72 -50.10 28.76
CA SER A 243 -17.48 -50.30 29.99
C SER A 243 -17.45 -49.10 30.95
N THR A 244 -18.64 -48.68 31.30
CA THR A 244 -19.17 -48.30 32.62
C THR A 244 -18.34 -47.54 33.64
N GLY A 245 -18.93 -46.48 34.19
CA GLY A 245 -18.60 -45.90 35.48
C GLY A 245 -19.13 -44.51 35.71
N ARG A 246 -20.21 -44.42 36.49
CA ARG A 246 -20.81 -43.23 37.14
C ARG A 246 -19.79 -42.53 38.04
N ASP A 247 -19.85 -41.24 38.28
CA ASP A 247 -20.54 -40.58 39.36
C ASP A 247 -20.11 -39.07 39.46
N GLU A 248 -21.05 -38.27 39.65
CA GLU A 248 -21.32 -37.14 40.56
C GLU A 248 -20.19 -36.27 41.16
N GLY A 249 -20.49 -34.97 41.25
CA GLY A 249 -19.97 -34.04 42.26
C GLY A 249 -19.66 -32.63 41.78
N SER A 250 -20.62 -31.76 41.68
CA SER A 250 -20.98 -30.60 42.54
C SER A 250 -19.83 -29.72 43.07
N ALA A 251 -19.99 -28.44 42.84
CA ALA A 251 -19.81 -27.23 43.67
C ALA A 251 -19.00 -26.13 42.96
N ASP A 252 -19.64 -25.09 42.51
CA ASP A 252 -19.88 -23.79 43.20
C ASP A 252 -18.60 -23.06 43.66
N GLY A 253 -18.41 -21.85 43.20
CA GLY A 253 -17.33 -20.94 43.64
C GLY A 253 -17.11 -19.67 42.81
N ARG A 254 -18.12 -18.79 42.77
CA ARG A 254 -17.83 -17.38 42.49
C ARG A 254 -17.20 -16.75 43.75
N PRO A 255 -16.34 -15.72 43.57
CA PRO A 255 -16.56 -14.47 44.29
C PRO A 255 -16.58 -13.23 43.43
N ASP A 256 -17.63 -12.48 43.66
CA ASP A 256 -17.79 -11.06 43.46
C ASP A 256 -16.83 -10.27 44.37
N LEU A 257 -16.20 -9.20 43.85
CA LEU A 257 -15.74 -8.09 44.63
C LEU A 257 -15.64 -6.81 43.78
N SER A 258 -16.71 -6.06 43.79
CA SER A 258 -16.76 -4.61 43.70
C SER A 258 -15.85 -3.97 44.77
N LYS A 259 -14.98 -3.03 44.40
CA LYS A 259 -14.63 -1.83 45.20
C LYS A 259 -13.67 -0.92 44.45
N ALA A 260 -14.20 0.25 44.09
CA ALA A 260 -13.39 1.44 43.87
C ALA A 260 -12.95 2.03 45.23
N PRO A 261 -11.90 2.89 45.25
CA PRO A 261 -12.06 4.16 45.94
C PRO A 261 -11.65 5.39 45.13
N SER A 262 -12.49 6.36 45.19
CA SER A 262 -12.30 7.79 44.90
C SER A 262 -11.43 8.44 45.96
N GLN A 263 -10.59 9.41 45.60
CA GLN A 263 -10.18 10.61 46.37
C GLN A 263 -9.50 11.58 45.41
N ARG A 264 -10.13 12.68 45.05
CA ARG A 264 -10.18 14.02 45.63
C ARG A 264 -8.83 14.63 46.02
N GLY A 265 -8.36 15.59 45.20
CA GLY A 265 -8.16 16.96 45.60
C GLY A 265 -6.82 17.33 46.21
N ARG A 266 -6.09 18.18 45.51
CA ARG A 266 -5.52 19.40 46.12
C ARG A 266 -5.01 20.35 45.05
N ARG A 267 -5.66 21.49 45.01
CA ARG A 267 -5.14 22.76 44.47
C ARG A 267 -4.03 23.26 45.44
N ARG A 268 -2.95 23.79 44.92
CA ARG A 268 -2.24 24.95 45.49
C ARG A 268 -1.67 25.79 44.36
N ARG A 269 -1.84 27.07 44.57
CA ARG A 269 -1.44 28.25 43.83
C ARG A 269 0.03 28.64 44.16
N SER A 270 0.53 29.52 43.28
CA SER A 270 1.48 30.68 43.50
C SER A 270 2.89 30.30 43.90
N ASP A 271 3.88 30.67 43.13
CA ASP A 271 4.39 32.04 42.86
C ASP A 271 5.03 32.07 41.47
#